data_2ba5c676b7dafc3d7bf1d907f5cf5615
#
_entry.id   2ba5c676b7dafc3d7bf1d907f5cf5615
#
_cell.length_a   1.000
_cell.length_b   1.000
_cell.length_c   1.000
_cell.angle_alpha   90.00
_cell.angle_beta   90.00
_cell.angle_gamma   90.00
#
_symmetry.space_group_name_H-M   'P 1'
#
loop_
_entity.id
_entity.type
_entity.pdbx_description
1 polymer ?
#
loop_
_entity_poly.entity_id
_entity_poly.type
_entity_poly.pdbx_seq_one_letter_code
_entity_poly.pdbx_strand_id
1 'polypeptide(L)'
;MLSAKPVNTPMAVSPKFTLHSGIRLTDPSEYRATLGSLQYLAFTRPDLSYAVSKLSQFMHAPTTDHWLAVKRLLRYLAGTATHGIFLKKGNNSTLHAYADADWGGDIDNYGSTNGYIIYLGSHPISWSSKKLQGVARSSTEAEYRSMANTASEVKWLCSLLTELGIRVNWPPVIYCDNVGATYLCANPVFHSRMKHIAIDYHFIRELVQSGALRVVHVSIHDQIADALTKPLSKAVFNDFSSKIGVTKAPPS
;
A
#
# COMPACT_ATOMS: atom_id res chain seq x y z
N MET A 1 -27.53 -7.11 -1.58
CA MET A 1 -26.59 -6.06 -1.09
C MET A 1 -26.81 -4.68 -1.72
N LEU A 2 -27.44 -4.57 -2.90
CA LEU A 2 -27.68 -3.29 -3.59
C LEU A 2 -28.50 -2.27 -2.78
N SER A 3 -29.38 -2.75 -1.89
CA SER A 3 -30.19 -1.91 -0.97
C SER A 3 -29.52 -1.59 0.37
N ALA A 4 -28.31 -2.09 0.61
CA ALA A 4 -27.62 -1.88 1.89
C ALA A 4 -27.06 -0.46 2.00
N LYS A 5 -27.24 0.19 3.16
CA LYS A 5 -26.73 1.55 3.41
C LYS A 5 -25.21 1.63 3.17
N PRO A 6 -24.74 2.52 2.28
CA PRO A 6 -23.30 2.71 2.02
C PRO A 6 -22.51 3.09 3.28
N VAL A 7 -21.21 2.81 3.24
CA VAL A 7 -20.24 3.21 4.27
C VAL A 7 -19.08 3.98 3.64
N ASN A 8 -18.41 4.81 4.44
CA ASN A 8 -17.40 5.75 3.92
C ASN A 8 -15.96 5.22 3.90
N THR A 9 -15.70 4.03 4.49
CA THR A 9 -14.36 3.42 4.51
C THR A 9 -14.46 1.93 4.22
N PRO A 10 -13.52 1.35 3.46
CA PRO A 10 -13.54 -0.06 3.09
C PRO A 10 -13.34 -0.98 4.31
N MET A 11 -12.58 -0.52 5.30
CA MET A 11 -12.31 -1.26 6.53
C MET A 11 -12.55 -0.39 7.78
N ALA A 12 -12.98 -1.01 8.87
CA ALA A 12 -13.09 -0.36 10.17
C ALA A 12 -11.73 -0.33 10.87
N VAL A 13 -11.47 0.73 11.64
CA VAL A 13 -10.24 0.85 12.46
C VAL A 13 -10.24 -0.17 13.61
N SER A 14 -11.42 -0.49 14.14
CA SER A 14 -11.61 -1.41 15.25
C SER A 14 -12.92 -2.20 15.07
N PRO A 15 -12.99 -3.46 15.56
CA PRO A 15 -11.89 -4.26 16.10
C PRO A 15 -10.89 -4.73 15.03
N LYS A 16 -9.64 -5.01 15.43
CA LYS A 16 -8.67 -5.68 14.54
C LYS A 16 -9.03 -7.15 14.39
N PHE A 17 -8.90 -7.67 13.17
CA PHE A 17 -9.20 -9.08 12.87
C PHE A 17 -8.03 -9.98 13.23
N THR A 18 -8.36 -11.16 13.79
CA THR A 18 -7.44 -12.25 14.08
C THR A 18 -7.95 -13.54 13.43
N LEU A 19 -7.11 -14.55 13.33
CA LEU A 19 -7.48 -15.89 12.81
C LEU A 19 -8.68 -16.50 13.57
N HIS A 20 -8.89 -16.11 14.82
CA HIS A 20 -9.91 -16.66 15.71
C HIS A 20 -11.07 -15.70 16.01
N SER A 21 -11.15 -14.55 15.32
CA SER A 21 -12.27 -13.62 15.46
C SER A 21 -13.56 -14.23 14.91
N GLY A 22 -14.59 -14.37 15.74
CA GLY A 22 -15.89 -14.93 15.33
C GLY A 22 -15.92 -16.45 15.19
N ILE A 23 -16.97 -16.96 14.53
CA ILE A 23 -17.20 -18.39 14.32
C ILE A 23 -16.73 -18.78 12.91
N ARG A 24 -16.00 -19.89 12.78
CA ARG A 24 -15.54 -20.40 11.48
C ARG A 24 -16.72 -20.68 10.56
N LEU A 25 -16.60 -20.26 9.30
CA LEU A 25 -17.62 -20.56 8.28
C LEU A 25 -17.60 -22.06 7.95
N THR A 26 -18.77 -22.67 7.89
CA THR A 26 -18.94 -24.08 7.46
C THR A 26 -18.64 -24.23 5.97
N ASP A 27 -19.08 -23.27 5.16
CA ASP A 27 -18.74 -23.19 3.74
C ASP A 27 -18.06 -21.84 3.43
N PRO A 28 -16.76 -21.83 3.10
CA PRO A 28 -16.02 -20.63 2.74
C PRO A 28 -16.11 -20.23 1.26
N SER A 29 -16.87 -20.93 0.44
CA SER A 29 -16.88 -20.76 -1.03
C SER A 29 -17.29 -19.37 -1.45
N GLU A 30 -18.37 -18.84 -0.88
CA GLU A 30 -18.85 -17.47 -1.18
C GLU A 30 -17.83 -16.41 -0.76
N TYR A 31 -17.18 -16.58 0.40
CA TYR A 31 -16.12 -15.70 0.87
C TYR A 31 -14.96 -15.64 -0.12
N ARG A 32 -14.46 -16.81 -0.54
CA ARG A 32 -13.32 -16.93 -1.46
C ARG A 32 -13.65 -16.37 -2.85
N ALA A 33 -14.80 -16.69 -3.39
CA ALA A 33 -15.24 -16.20 -4.70
C ALA A 33 -15.39 -14.68 -4.71
N THR A 34 -16.05 -14.12 -3.69
CA THR A 34 -16.23 -12.67 -3.55
C THR A 34 -14.88 -11.97 -3.42
N LEU A 35 -14.00 -12.48 -2.56
CA LEU A 35 -12.70 -11.85 -2.32
C LEU A 35 -11.77 -11.97 -3.54
N GLY A 36 -11.83 -13.06 -4.30
CA GLY A 36 -11.11 -13.21 -5.57
C GLY A 36 -11.53 -12.13 -6.59
N SER A 37 -12.83 -11.84 -6.70
CA SER A 37 -13.33 -10.75 -7.53
C SER A 37 -12.84 -9.38 -7.05
N LEU A 38 -12.78 -9.17 -5.73
CA LEU A 38 -12.28 -7.93 -5.13
C LEU A 38 -10.77 -7.75 -5.31
N GLN A 39 -9.98 -8.83 -5.32
CA GLN A 39 -8.55 -8.79 -5.66
C GLN A 39 -8.33 -8.25 -7.07
N TYR A 40 -9.13 -8.71 -8.03
CA TYR A 40 -9.06 -8.18 -9.40
C TYR A 40 -9.42 -6.69 -9.46
N LEU A 41 -10.47 -6.26 -8.74
CA LEU A 41 -10.87 -4.86 -8.71
C LEU A 41 -9.80 -3.95 -8.08
N ALA A 42 -9.00 -4.46 -7.13
CA ALA A 42 -7.92 -3.70 -6.52
C ALA A 42 -6.81 -3.26 -7.50
N PHE A 43 -6.71 -3.86 -8.71
CA PHE A 43 -5.81 -3.40 -9.77
C PHE A 43 -6.21 -2.03 -10.38
N THR A 44 -7.44 -1.59 -10.18
CA THR A 44 -7.93 -0.29 -10.67
C THR A 44 -8.40 0.63 -9.55
N ARG A 45 -8.46 0.12 -8.31
CA ARG A 45 -8.96 0.79 -7.11
C ARG A 45 -7.95 0.64 -5.96
N PRO A 46 -6.91 1.49 -5.93
CA PRO A 46 -5.89 1.45 -4.86
C PRO A 46 -6.46 1.62 -3.45
N ASP A 47 -7.55 2.35 -3.31
CA ASP A 47 -8.27 2.57 -2.06
C ASP A 47 -8.84 1.28 -1.42
N LEU A 48 -8.94 0.19 -2.18
CA LEU A 48 -9.39 -1.12 -1.69
C LEU A 48 -8.23 -2.03 -1.28
N SER A 49 -7.00 -1.73 -1.73
CA SER A 49 -5.87 -2.67 -1.71
C SER A 49 -5.55 -3.19 -0.31
N TYR A 50 -5.53 -2.31 0.70
CA TYR A 50 -5.31 -2.74 2.09
C TYR A 50 -6.41 -3.70 2.58
N ALA A 51 -7.68 -3.31 2.40
CA ALA A 51 -8.80 -4.11 2.89
C ALA A 51 -8.85 -5.49 2.23
N VAL A 52 -8.64 -5.54 0.92
CA VAL A 52 -8.58 -6.78 0.14
C VAL A 52 -7.40 -7.63 0.57
N SER A 53 -6.19 -7.06 0.69
CA SER A 53 -4.99 -7.76 1.13
C SER A 53 -5.16 -8.34 2.53
N LYS A 54 -5.68 -7.56 3.48
CA LYS A 54 -5.91 -8.01 4.86
C LYS A 54 -6.92 -9.16 4.93
N LEU A 55 -8.05 -9.05 4.24
CA LEU A 55 -9.08 -10.09 4.24
C LEU A 55 -8.62 -11.36 3.50
N SER A 56 -7.74 -11.23 2.49
CA SER A 56 -7.16 -12.37 1.79
C SER A 56 -6.31 -13.27 2.69
N GLN A 57 -5.74 -12.74 3.77
CA GLN A 57 -4.97 -13.53 4.73
C GLN A 57 -5.81 -14.60 5.43
N PHE A 58 -7.14 -14.43 5.49
CA PHE A 58 -8.07 -15.33 6.15
C PHE A 58 -8.76 -16.31 5.20
N MET A 59 -8.41 -16.37 3.90
CA MET A 59 -9.09 -17.23 2.90
C MET A 59 -9.02 -18.72 3.22
N HIS A 60 -8.00 -19.17 3.97
CA HIS A 60 -7.84 -20.58 4.34
C HIS A 60 -8.86 -21.03 5.42
N ALA A 61 -9.23 -20.12 6.35
CA ALA A 61 -10.15 -20.41 7.45
C ALA A 61 -10.99 -19.17 7.83
N PRO A 62 -11.86 -18.66 6.93
CA PRO A 62 -12.62 -17.44 7.20
C PRO A 62 -13.69 -17.67 8.27
N THR A 63 -14.00 -16.60 9.00
CA THR A 63 -15.00 -16.60 10.06
C THR A 63 -16.16 -15.66 9.73
N THR A 64 -17.19 -15.68 10.59
CA THR A 64 -18.34 -14.76 10.49
C THR A 64 -17.92 -13.30 10.52
N ASP A 65 -16.90 -12.94 11.32
CA ASP A 65 -16.42 -11.57 11.43
C ASP A 65 -15.67 -11.13 10.17
N HIS A 66 -14.86 -12.03 9.59
CA HIS A 66 -14.22 -11.79 8.29
C HIS A 66 -15.27 -11.58 7.20
N TRP A 67 -16.36 -12.36 7.22
CA TRP A 67 -17.47 -12.21 6.28
C TRP A 67 -18.21 -10.88 6.45
N LEU A 68 -18.42 -10.43 7.68
CA LEU A 68 -18.98 -9.10 7.96
C LEU A 68 -18.08 -7.97 7.42
N ALA A 69 -16.75 -8.14 7.50
CA ALA A 69 -15.82 -7.18 6.92
C ALA A 69 -15.87 -7.17 5.39
N VAL A 70 -16.01 -8.32 4.72
CA VAL A 70 -16.25 -8.38 3.26
C VAL A 70 -17.56 -7.67 2.90
N LYS A 71 -18.64 -7.91 3.64
CA LYS A 71 -19.92 -7.19 3.45
C LYS A 71 -19.76 -5.68 3.64
N ARG A 72 -18.93 -5.22 4.59
CA ARG A 72 -18.60 -3.80 4.74
C ARG A 72 -17.90 -3.26 3.50
N LEU A 73 -16.92 -3.98 2.97
CA LEU A 73 -16.18 -3.61 1.76
C LEU A 73 -17.13 -3.50 0.54
N LEU A 74 -18.08 -4.44 0.39
CA LEU A 74 -19.11 -4.37 -0.65
C LEU A 74 -20.04 -3.15 -0.48
N ARG A 75 -20.37 -2.77 0.75
CA ARG A 75 -21.15 -1.54 1.02
C ARG A 75 -20.38 -0.27 0.69
N TYR A 76 -19.06 -0.26 0.92
CA TYR A 76 -18.19 0.84 0.49
C TYR A 76 -18.20 0.94 -1.04
N LEU A 77 -18.04 -0.17 -1.75
CA LEU A 77 -18.10 -0.23 -3.21
C LEU A 77 -19.44 0.24 -3.76
N ALA A 78 -20.55 -0.18 -3.16
CA ALA A 78 -21.88 0.28 -3.58
C ALA A 78 -22.02 1.82 -3.48
N GLY A 79 -21.41 2.43 -2.47
CA GLY A 79 -21.37 3.89 -2.30
C GLY A 79 -20.37 4.62 -3.19
N THR A 80 -19.41 3.90 -3.78
CA THR A 80 -18.31 4.44 -4.59
C THR A 80 -18.20 3.77 -5.97
N ALA A 81 -19.32 3.24 -6.50
CA ALA A 81 -19.34 2.52 -7.77
C ALA A 81 -18.88 3.37 -8.97
N THR A 82 -19.04 4.69 -8.89
CA THR A 82 -18.62 5.65 -9.93
C THR A 82 -17.24 6.26 -9.66
N HIS A 83 -16.52 5.79 -8.62
CA HIS A 83 -15.18 6.28 -8.31
C HIS A 83 -14.11 5.47 -9.06
N GLY A 84 -13.04 6.13 -9.42
CA GLY A 84 -11.87 5.52 -10.06
C GLY A 84 -10.72 6.51 -10.19
N ILE A 85 -9.63 6.06 -10.78
CA ILE A 85 -8.50 6.92 -11.13
C ILE A 85 -8.84 7.65 -12.43
N PHE A 86 -8.75 8.99 -12.39
CA PHE A 86 -8.96 9.82 -13.57
C PHE A 86 -7.64 10.27 -14.15
N LEU A 87 -7.30 9.78 -15.35
CA LEU A 87 -6.07 10.10 -16.07
C LEU A 87 -6.25 11.40 -16.86
N LYS A 88 -5.56 12.46 -16.45
CA LYS A 88 -5.61 13.78 -17.12
C LYS A 88 -4.57 13.85 -18.25
N LYS A 89 -4.93 14.47 -19.36
CA LYS A 89 -4.00 14.79 -20.45
C LYS A 89 -2.97 15.83 -19.99
N GLY A 90 -1.75 15.77 -20.53
CA GLY A 90 -0.71 16.79 -20.26
C GLY A 90 0.05 16.57 -18.95
N ASN A 91 0.11 15.35 -18.44
CA ASN A 91 0.89 14.98 -17.26
C ASN A 91 2.40 15.11 -17.50
N ASN A 92 3.17 15.44 -16.44
CA ASN A 92 4.63 15.45 -16.51
C ASN A 92 5.21 14.03 -16.33
N SER A 93 6.50 13.85 -16.67
CA SER A 93 7.19 12.55 -16.59
C SER A 93 8.03 12.42 -15.30
N THR A 94 7.62 13.03 -14.20
CA THR A 94 8.31 12.87 -12.91
C THR A 94 7.84 11.58 -12.24
N LEU A 95 8.78 10.68 -11.93
CA LEU A 95 8.48 9.44 -11.21
C LEU A 95 8.74 9.66 -9.71
N HIS A 96 7.74 9.39 -8.90
CA HIS A 96 7.88 9.45 -7.44
C HIS A 96 6.99 8.41 -6.76
N ALA A 97 7.33 8.04 -5.54
CA ALA A 97 6.66 7.01 -4.78
C ALA A 97 6.53 7.39 -3.31
N TYR A 98 5.51 6.81 -2.66
CA TYR A 98 5.38 6.81 -1.20
C TYR A 98 5.51 5.37 -0.73
N ALA A 99 6.27 5.15 0.34
CA ALA A 99 6.50 3.84 0.95
C ALA A 99 6.23 3.91 2.45
N ASP A 100 5.47 2.94 2.98
CA ASP A 100 5.13 2.82 4.40
C ASP A 100 5.11 1.37 4.83
N ALA A 101 5.30 1.11 6.13
CA ALA A 101 5.12 -0.21 6.74
C ALA A 101 4.44 -0.11 8.10
N ASP A 102 3.27 -0.72 8.26
CA ASP A 102 2.61 -0.91 9.56
C ASP A 102 3.35 -2.00 10.37
N TRP A 103 4.35 -1.57 11.16
CA TRP A 103 5.20 -2.46 11.93
C TRP A 103 4.43 -3.22 13.00
N GLY A 104 4.47 -4.57 12.93
CA GLY A 104 3.82 -5.43 13.91
C GLY A 104 2.29 -5.29 13.94
N GLY A 105 1.67 -4.76 12.88
CA GLY A 105 0.23 -4.50 12.83
C GLY A 105 -0.66 -5.74 12.85
N ASP A 106 -0.11 -6.91 12.54
CA ASP A 106 -0.80 -8.19 12.63
C ASP A 106 -0.69 -8.77 14.05
N ILE A 107 -1.84 -8.92 14.73
CA ILE A 107 -1.91 -9.41 16.11
C ILE A 107 -1.53 -10.88 16.22
N ASP A 108 -1.82 -11.71 15.20
CA ASP A 108 -1.62 -13.15 15.26
C ASP A 108 -0.13 -13.55 15.23
N ASN A 109 0.72 -12.77 14.55
CA ASN A 109 2.12 -13.15 14.35
C ASN A 109 3.10 -11.97 14.28
N TYR A 110 2.66 -10.77 14.67
CA TYR A 110 3.45 -9.53 14.66
C TYR A 110 4.07 -9.19 13.30
N GLY A 111 3.47 -9.71 12.22
CA GLY A 111 3.89 -9.39 10.85
C GLY A 111 3.55 -7.93 10.51
N SER A 112 4.39 -7.33 9.69
CA SER A 112 4.19 -5.97 9.19
C SER A 112 3.49 -5.99 7.85
N THR A 113 2.66 -4.98 7.57
CA THR A 113 2.09 -4.75 6.25
C THR A 113 2.92 -3.70 5.53
N ASN A 114 3.45 -4.03 4.37
CA ASN A 114 4.16 -3.14 3.47
C ASN A 114 3.19 -2.55 2.45
N GLY A 115 3.29 -1.25 2.21
CA GLY A 115 2.53 -0.55 1.19
C GLY A 115 3.36 0.45 0.43
N TYR A 116 3.13 0.53 -0.88
CA TYR A 116 3.66 1.61 -1.70
C TYR A 116 2.65 2.05 -2.75
N ILE A 117 2.81 3.28 -3.20
CA ILE A 117 2.12 3.82 -4.36
C ILE A 117 3.10 4.65 -5.17
N ILE A 118 3.15 4.41 -6.48
CA ILE A 118 4.09 5.05 -7.43
C ILE A 118 3.30 5.87 -8.43
N TYR A 119 3.78 7.07 -8.67
CA TYR A 119 3.18 8.04 -9.59
C TYR A 119 4.10 8.34 -10.77
N LEU A 120 3.50 8.51 -11.92
CA LEU A 120 4.10 9.22 -13.05
C LEU A 120 3.40 10.57 -13.16
N GLY A 121 4.09 11.65 -12.78
CA GLY A 121 3.48 12.95 -12.59
C GLY A 121 2.41 12.93 -11.50
N SER A 122 1.17 13.25 -11.84
CA SER A 122 0.03 13.24 -10.91
C SER A 122 -0.78 11.94 -10.91
N HIS A 123 -0.39 10.94 -11.73
CA HIS A 123 -1.16 9.72 -11.90
C HIS A 123 -0.53 8.53 -11.19
N PRO A 124 -1.25 7.84 -10.30
CA PRO A 124 -0.78 6.58 -9.75
C PRO A 124 -0.74 5.53 -10.85
N ILE A 125 0.39 4.85 -10.99
CA ILE A 125 0.64 3.84 -12.03
C ILE A 125 0.93 2.45 -11.49
N SER A 126 1.40 2.36 -10.23
CA SER A 126 1.63 1.08 -9.54
C SER A 126 1.37 1.26 -8.04
N TRP A 127 0.79 0.25 -7.39
CA TRP A 127 0.59 0.22 -5.95
C TRP A 127 0.55 -1.21 -5.43
N SER A 128 0.86 -1.35 -4.16
CA SER A 128 0.85 -2.64 -3.49
C SER A 128 0.49 -2.49 -2.02
N SER A 129 -0.21 -3.50 -1.51
CA SER A 129 -0.42 -3.73 -0.09
C SER A 129 -0.18 -5.21 0.17
N LYS A 130 0.93 -5.53 0.85
CA LYS A 130 1.32 -6.93 1.09
C LYS A 130 1.89 -7.10 2.49
N LYS A 131 1.63 -8.26 3.10
CA LYS A 131 2.32 -8.66 4.32
C LYS A 131 3.80 -8.92 4.03
N LEU A 132 4.69 -8.34 4.84
CA LEU A 132 6.12 -8.62 4.75
C LEU A 132 6.40 -10.07 5.16
N GLN A 133 7.34 -10.70 4.47
CA GLN A 133 7.85 -12.00 4.86
C GLN A 133 8.81 -11.84 6.05
N GLY A 134 8.58 -12.62 7.10
CA GLY A 134 9.33 -12.53 8.35
C GLY A 134 8.91 -11.34 9.22
N VAL A 135 9.42 -11.32 10.45
CA VAL A 135 9.13 -10.29 11.44
C VAL A 135 10.26 -9.25 11.45
N ALA A 136 9.93 -7.99 11.24
CA ALA A 136 10.85 -6.89 11.41
C ALA A 136 11.07 -6.61 12.91
N ARG A 137 12.32 -6.40 13.32
CA ARG A 137 12.71 -6.21 14.73
C ARG A 137 12.53 -4.77 15.23
N SER A 138 12.24 -3.83 14.31
CA SER A 138 11.96 -2.44 14.63
C SER A 138 11.09 -1.81 13.52
N SER A 139 10.44 -0.69 13.84
CA SER A 139 9.71 0.10 12.84
C SER A 139 10.64 0.59 11.73
N THR A 140 11.83 1.07 12.08
CA THR A 140 12.85 1.49 11.10
C THR A 140 13.22 0.38 10.12
N GLU A 141 13.32 -0.87 10.58
CA GLU A 141 13.59 -2.02 9.73
C GLU A 141 12.42 -2.30 8.78
N ALA A 142 11.17 -2.29 9.31
CA ALA A 142 9.97 -2.51 8.50
C ALA A 142 9.86 -1.47 7.38
N GLU A 143 10.06 -0.20 7.73
CA GLU A 143 10.09 0.92 6.79
C GLU A 143 11.20 0.79 5.75
N TYR A 144 12.40 0.42 6.20
CA TYR A 144 13.53 0.23 5.29
C TYR A 144 13.27 -0.88 4.26
N ARG A 145 12.69 -2.01 4.69
CA ARG A 145 12.26 -3.10 3.78
C ARG A 145 11.16 -2.63 2.81
N SER A 146 10.24 -1.79 3.29
CA SER A 146 9.21 -1.20 2.43
C SER A 146 9.84 -0.32 1.34
N MET A 147 10.80 0.53 1.71
CA MET A 147 11.54 1.33 0.74
C MET A 147 12.33 0.47 -0.26
N ALA A 148 12.93 -0.65 0.17
CA ALA A 148 13.67 -1.55 -0.72
C ALA A 148 12.74 -2.20 -1.77
N ASN A 149 11.57 -2.68 -1.33
CA ASN A 149 10.54 -3.19 -2.23
C ASN A 149 10.07 -2.12 -3.22
N THR A 150 9.85 -0.91 -2.74
CA THR A 150 9.44 0.24 -3.56
C THR A 150 10.53 0.62 -4.57
N ALA A 151 11.79 0.66 -4.14
CA ALA A 151 12.93 0.96 -5.00
C ALA A 151 13.11 -0.07 -6.11
N SER A 152 12.86 -1.35 -5.83
CA SER A 152 12.88 -2.42 -6.83
C SER A 152 11.83 -2.20 -7.91
N GLU A 153 10.61 -1.87 -7.51
CA GLU A 153 9.50 -1.57 -8.44
C GLU A 153 9.77 -0.30 -9.25
N VAL A 154 10.26 0.78 -8.61
CA VAL A 154 10.66 2.02 -9.29
C VAL A 154 11.73 1.75 -10.34
N LYS A 155 12.75 0.94 -10.01
CA LYS A 155 13.83 0.57 -10.96
C LYS A 155 13.27 -0.21 -12.15
N TRP A 156 12.36 -1.15 -11.93
CA TRP A 156 11.68 -1.88 -13.00
C TRP A 156 10.86 -0.94 -13.89
N LEU A 157 10.08 -0.03 -13.30
CA LEU A 157 9.31 0.97 -14.04
C LEU A 157 10.21 1.89 -14.87
N CYS A 158 11.36 2.32 -14.35
CA CYS A 158 12.32 3.11 -15.10
C CYS A 158 12.83 2.36 -16.34
N SER A 159 13.13 1.06 -16.21
CA SER A 159 13.54 0.21 -17.34
C SER A 159 12.41 0.12 -18.36
N LEU A 160 11.19 -0.19 -17.93
CA LEU A 160 10.02 -0.28 -18.80
C LEU A 160 9.74 1.03 -19.55
N LEU A 161 9.76 2.16 -18.86
CA LEU A 161 9.52 3.48 -19.45
C LEU A 161 10.60 3.82 -20.47
N THR A 162 11.86 3.44 -20.21
CA THR A 162 12.98 3.61 -21.14
C THR A 162 12.77 2.78 -22.40
N GLU A 163 12.37 1.51 -22.30
CA GLU A 163 12.05 0.63 -23.42
C GLU A 163 10.90 1.17 -24.27
N LEU A 164 9.91 1.80 -23.63
CA LEU A 164 8.79 2.46 -24.30
C LEU A 164 9.16 3.84 -24.91
N GLY A 165 10.42 4.28 -24.80
CA GLY A 165 10.88 5.57 -25.30
C GLY A 165 10.36 6.78 -24.51
N ILE A 166 9.82 6.57 -23.31
CA ILE A 166 9.30 7.63 -22.43
C ILE A 166 10.46 8.19 -21.59
N ARG A 167 10.78 9.46 -21.78
CA ARG A 167 11.80 10.13 -20.95
C ARG A 167 11.20 10.46 -19.59
N VAL A 168 11.83 9.93 -18.54
CA VAL A 168 11.50 10.24 -17.15
C VAL A 168 12.40 11.35 -16.64
N ASN A 169 11.85 12.33 -15.93
CA ASN A 169 12.64 13.33 -15.21
C ASN A 169 13.39 12.64 -14.07
N TRP A 170 14.70 12.69 -14.11
CA TRP A 170 15.60 11.92 -13.27
C TRP A 170 16.21 12.77 -12.15
N PRO A 171 16.50 12.25 -10.96
CA PRO A 171 16.18 10.91 -10.45
C PRO A 171 14.76 10.79 -9.86
N PRO A 172 14.17 9.58 -9.85
CA PRO A 172 12.92 9.33 -9.13
C PRO A 172 13.11 9.54 -7.61
N VAL A 173 11.98 9.79 -6.91
CA VAL A 173 11.99 10.09 -5.48
C VAL A 173 11.10 9.10 -4.73
N ILE A 174 11.59 8.54 -3.61
CA ILE A 174 10.77 7.79 -2.65
C ILE A 174 10.59 8.64 -1.38
N TYR A 175 9.34 8.82 -0.98
CA TYR A 175 8.94 9.48 0.25
C TYR A 175 8.68 8.46 1.35
N CYS A 176 9.26 8.67 2.54
CA CYS A 176 9.08 7.87 3.74
C CYS A 176 8.97 8.79 4.95
N ASP A 177 8.09 8.49 5.89
CA ASP A 177 7.89 9.30 7.11
C ASP A 177 8.75 8.85 8.30
N ASN A 178 9.53 7.78 8.14
CA ASN A 178 10.47 7.33 9.16
C ASN A 178 11.84 7.99 8.99
N VAL A 179 12.15 8.94 9.89
CA VAL A 179 13.43 9.67 9.89
C VAL A 179 14.62 8.72 10.01
N GLY A 180 14.52 7.66 10.85
CA GLY A 180 15.60 6.68 11.02
C GLY A 180 15.88 5.90 9.73
N ALA A 181 14.84 5.51 9.00
CA ALA A 181 14.97 4.79 7.75
C ALA A 181 15.53 5.69 6.64
N THR A 182 15.10 6.93 6.53
CA THR A 182 15.64 7.90 5.56
C THR A 182 17.10 8.23 5.86
N TYR A 183 17.47 8.37 7.13
CA TYR A 183 18.85 8.61 7.55
C TYR A 183 19.78 7.45 7.18
N LEU A 184 19.31 6.19 7.34
CA LEU A 184 20.07 4.99 6.96
C LEU A 184 20.39 4.93 5.46
N CYS A 185 19.52 5.47 4.61
CA CYS A 185 19.77 5.55 3.16
C CYS A 185 20.95 6.47 2.83
N ALA A 186 21.10 7.57 3.57
CA ALA A 186 22.14 8.58 3.34
C ALA A 186 23.46 8.24 4.06
N ASN A 187 23.43 7.50 5.17
CA ASN A 187 24.61 7.26 6.02
C ASN A 187 25.49 6.13 5.46
N PRO A 188 26.83 6.35 5.30
CA PRO A 188 27.76 5.35 4.82
C PRO A 188 28.08 4.23 5.82
N VAL A 189 27.80 4.41 7.12
CA VAL A 189 28.15 3.46 8.16
C VAL A 189 27.11 2.34 8.28
N PHE A 190 27.51 1.11 7.96
CA PHE A 190 26.69 -0.07 8.18
C PHE A 190 26.67 -0.44 9.66
N HIS A 191 25.51 -0.34 10.28
CA HIS A 191 25.36 -0.77 11.67
C HIS A 191 25.30 -2.30 11.75
N SER A 192 26.15 -2.91 12.60
CA SER A 192 26.23 -4.37 12.81
C SER A 192 24.87 -5.01 13.19
N ARG A 193 23.95 -4.22 13.75
CA ARG A 193 22.58 -4.64 14.10
C ARG A 193 21.67 -4.88 12.88
N MET A 194 22.07 -4.44 11.68
CA MET A 194 21.28 -4.50 10.44
C MET A 194 21.73 -5.62 9.49
N LYS A 195 22.58 -6.55 9.94
CA LYS A 195 23.13 -7.64 9.09
C LYS A 195 22.06 -8.49 8.40
N HIS A 196 20.89 -8.66 9.02
CA HIS A 196 19.79 -9.47 8.48
C HIS A 196 19.02 -8.80 7.34
N ILE A 197 19.20 -7.49 7.12
CA ILE A 197 18.68 -6.75 5.97
C ILE A 197 19.80 -6.22 5.06
N ALA A 198 20.97 -6.87 5.11
CA ALA A 198 22.13 -6.39 4.38
C ALA A 198 21.90 -6.21 2.87
N ILE A 199 21.12 -7.10 2.25
CA ILE A 199 20.79 -7.00 0.81
C ILE A 199 19.99 -5.73 0.53
N ASP A 200 18.90 -5.50 1.27
CA ASP A 200 18.06 -4.31 1.12
C ASP A 200 18.86 -3.03 1.39
N TYR A 201 19.74 -3.09 2.41
CA TYR A 201 20.59 -1.98 2.79
C TYR A 201 21.57 -1.58 1.69
N HIS A 202 22.28 -2.54 1.12
CA HIS A 202 23.24 -2.28 0.05
C HIS A 202 22.53 -1.85 -1.25
N PHE A 203 21.39 -2.46 -1.57
CA PHE A 203 20.61 -2.15 -2.75
C PHE A 203 20.15 -0.68 -2.78
N ILE A 204 19.49 -0.20 -1.73
CA ILE A 204 19.03 1.21 -1.68
C ILE A 204 20.21 2.16 -1.72
N ARG A 205 21.25 1.88 -0.95
CA ARG A 205 22.43 2.76 -0.89
C ARG A 205 23.14 2.89 -2.22
N GLU A 206 23.31 1.80 -2.94
CA GLU A 206 23.89 1.83 -4.30
C GLU A 206 23.09 2.77 -5.21
N LEU A 207 21.77 2.68 -5.19
CA LEU A 207 20.89 3.54 -5.97
C LEU A 207 20.98 5.02 -5.54
N VAL A 208 21.07 5.29 -4.25
CA VAL A 208 21.18 6.67 -3.73
C VAL A 208 22.58 7.25 -4.02
N GLN A 209 23.65 6.49 -3.80
CA GLN A 209 25.03 6.94 -4.04
C GLN A 209 25.34 7.17 -5.51
N SER A 210 24.78 6.34 -6.40
CA SER A 210 24.90 6.56 -7.86
C SER A 210 24.03 7.71 -8.39
N GLY A 211 23.20 8.32 -7.54
CA GLY A 211 22.23 9.34 -7.97
C GLY A 211 21.05 8.78 -8.76
N ALA A 212 20.89 7.47 -8.82
CA ALA A 212 19.79 6.81 -9.53
C ALA A 212 18.45 6.87 -8.79
N LEU A 213 18.47 7.22 -7.51
CA LEU A 213 17.28 7.34 -6.66
C LEU A 213 17.51 8.42 -5.59
N ARG A 214 16.47 9.12 -5.22
CA ARG A 214 16.45 10.00 -4.04
C ARG A 214 15.47 9.46 -3.02
N VAL A 215 15.84 9.53 -1.74
CA VAL A 215 14.95 9.25 -0.61
C VAL A 215 14.75 10.55 0.17
N VAL A 216 13.51 10.88 0.46
CA VAL A 216 13.13 12.15 1.11
C VAL A 216 12.14 11.85 2.23
N HIS A 217 12.35 12.51 3.37
CA HIS A 217 11.40 12.44 4.48
C HIS A 217 10.13 13.22 4.16
N VAL A 218 8.98 12.66 4.50
CA VAL A 218 7.66 13.28 4.40
C VAL A 218 6.99 13.30 5.78
N SER A 219 6.11 14.27 6.02
CA SER A 219 5.30 14.28 7.25
C SER A 219 4.31 13.11 7.27
N ILE A 220 4.01 12.58 8.47
CA ILE A 220 2.97 11.55 8.67
C ILE A 220 1.62 11.98 8.06
N HIS A 221 1.30 13.27 8.10
CA HIS A 221 0.06 13.81 7.50
C HIS A 221 0.02 13.74 5.97
N ASP A 222 1.17 13.55 5.34
CA ASP A 222 1.32 13.47 3.88
C ASP A 222 1.78 12.10 3.41
N GLN A 223 1.90 11.11 4.33
CA GLN A 223 2.23 9.73 4.00
C GLN A 223 1.01 8.98 3.46
N ILE A 224 0.73 9.17 2.18
CA ILE A 224 -0.45 8.57 1.55
C ILE A 224 -0.40 7.05 1.44
N ALA A 225 0.79 6.44 1.55
CA ALA A 225 0.94 4.98 1.59
C ALA A 225 0.34 4.35 2.86
N ASP A 226 0.04 5.13 3.91
CA ASP A 226 -0.73 4.71 5.09
C ASP A 226 -2.07 4.06 4.71
N ALA A 227 -2.70 4.54 3.63
CA ALA A 227 -3.95 3.95 3.13
C ALA A 227 -3.79 2.51 2.60
N LEU A 228 -2.55 2.09 2.36
CA LEU A 228 -2.19 0.76 1.87
C LEU A 228 -1.63 -0.16 2.95
N THR A 229 -1.43 0.33 4.18
CA THR A 229 -0.79 -0.44 5.26
C THR A 229 -1.65 -0.62 6.49
N LYS A 230 -2.57 0.31 6.77
CA LYS A 230 -3.40 0.30 7.98
C LYS A 230 -4.82 0.81 7.74
N PRO A 231 -5.80 0.43 8.60
CA PRO A 231 -7.15 0.99 8.52
C PRO A 231 -7.14 2.42 9.05
N LEU A 232 -7.74 3.34 8.32
CA LEU A 232 -7.76 4.77 8.64
C LEU A 232 -9.13 5.26 9.11
N SER A 233 -9.14 6.33 9.91
CA SER A 233 -10.37 7.04 10.24
C SER A 233 -11.01 7.63 8.97
N LYS A 234 -12.32 7.88 8.99
CA LYS A 234 -13.06 8.41 7.84
C LYS A 234 -12.42 9.68 7.27
N ALA A 235 -12.01 10.62 8.13
CA ALA A 235 -11.45 11.90 7.69
C ALA A 235 -10.12 11.71 6.95
N VAL A 236 -9.19 10.96 7.55
CA VAL A 236 -7.87 10.67 6.97
C VAL A 236 -7.99 9.82 5.71
N PHE A 237 -8.86 8.81 5.72
CA PHE A 237 -9.09 7.96 4.55
C PHE A 237 -9.60 8.75 3.35
N ASN A 238 -10.56 9.66 3.55
CA ASN A 238 -11.10 10.49 2.46
C ASN A 238 -10.05 11.44 1.90
N ASP A 239 -9.23 12.06 2.77
CA ASP A 239 -8.13 12.92 2.35
C ASP A 239 -7.11 12.12 1.50
N PHE A 240 -6.66 10.98 2.00
CA PHE A 240 -5.69 10.15 1.28
C PHE A 240 -6.26 9.54 0.01
N SER A 241 -7.51 9.09 -0.01
CA SER A 241 -8.17 8.61 -1.21
C SER A 241 -8.22 9.68 -2.31
N SER A 242 -8.48 10.93 -1.93
CA SER A 242 -8.43 12.07 -2.84
C SER A 242 -7.00 12.34 -3.36
N LYS A 243 -5.99 12.32 -2.46
CA LYS A 243 -4.56 12.47 -2.82
C LYS A 243 -4.07 11.33 -3.71
N ILE A 244 -4.56 10.11 -3.49
CA ILE A 244 -4.30 8.93 -4.35
C ILE A 244 -4.89 9.14 -5.75
N GLY A 245 -5.89 9.99 -5.90
CA GLY A 245 -6.53 10.27 -7.19
C GLY A 245 -7.77 9.43 -7.45
N VAL A 246 -8.30 8.74 -6.43
CA VAL A 246 -9.59 8.03 -6.52
C VAL A 246 -10.72 9.04 -6.31
N THR A 247 -11.35 9.43 -7.40
CA THR A 247 -12.39 10.45 -7.41
C THR A 247 -13.63 9.96 -8.15
N LYS A 248 -14.77 10.63 -7.90
CA LYS A 248 -15.97 10.41 -8.70
C LYS A 248 -15.69 10.84 -10.13
N ALA A 249 -16.10 10.03 -11.10
CA ALA A 249 -16.01 10.42 -12.51
C ALA A 249 -16.66 11.78 -12.73
N PRO A 250 -16.04 12.70 -13.51
CA PRO A 250 -16.71 13.93 -13.91
C PRO A 250 -18.00 13.58 -14.66
N PRO A 251 -19.05 14.41 -14.56
CA PRO A 251 -20.24 14.21 -15.39
C PRO A 251 -19.82 14.25 -16.86
N SER A 252 -20.29 13.28 -17.62
CA SER A 252 -20.14 13.19 -19.09
C SER A 252 -20.80 14.36 -19.80
#